data_472c702ad1ae7bda069c5b613d346033
#
_entry.id   472c702ad1ae7bda069c5b613d346033
#
_cell.length_a   1.000
_cell.length_b   1.000
_cell.length_c   1.000
_cell.angle_alpha   90.00
_cell.angle_beta   90.00
_cell.angle_gamma   90.00
#
_symmetry.space_group_name_H-M   'P 1'
#
loop_
_entity.id
_entity.type
_entity.pdbx_description
1 polymer ?
#
loop_
_entity_poly.entity_id
_entity_poly.type
_entity_poly.pdbx_seq_one_letter_code
_entity_poly.pdbx_strand_id
1 'polypeptide(L)'
;MKKETKVQLIIIVILSIILGILVFTLFKENNNRNNMFAPMEEEVEKETSKDDVDNGDTINEENINLNNYESNINITKGGEYNISGSFNYSLIVNSTEKVILNLNNVSINSEITASIANINTGELVINIPKGTTSTLKDKGSSEYDGCIYSSGKLTIQGDGKLYVYGNQEEGEGIATTDNDITINGGEIYIESADDGLNAGGDNGGTITINDGNIYIKASGDGIDSNKNLIINGGKVYTMGSSIGGDAGIDTDGSFEINGGEVIALGSDMLQSPDKSSKQKYVSFTLTTKISKNSNISLKDSKDNEIISFTADEDLKTLVISNSKLSTGTYYIYVDGEKTEYSKAID
;
A
#
# COMPACT_ATOMS: atom_id res chain seq x y z
N MET A 1 71.84 26.16 8.27
CA MET A 1 70.69 25.28 8.48
C MET A 1 71.12 23.89 8.01
N LYS A 2 71.07 22.90 8.87
CA LYS A 2 71.51 21.53 8.56
C LYS A 2 70.60 20.93 7.48
N LYS A 3 71.13 20.07 6.61
CA LYS A 3 70.38 19.47 5.48
C LYS A 3 69.08 18.81 5.94
N GLU A 4 69.03 18.20 7.11
CA GLU A 4 67.87 17.59 7.74
C GLU A 4 66.75 18.61 8.08
N THR A 5 67.12 19.82 8.54
CA THR A 5 66.14 20.87 8.85
C THR A 5 65.44 21.39 7.59
N LYS A 6 66.15 21.44 6.45
CA LYS A 6 65.56 21.80 5.16
C LYS A 6 64.57 20.77 4.64
N VAL A 7 64.90 19.47 4.81
CA VAL A 7 64.03 18.37 4.40
C VAL A 7 62.74 18.37 5.26
N GLN A 8 62.87 18.52 6.57
CA GLN A 8 61.72 18.60 7.45
C GLN A 8 60.80 19.81 7.13
N LEU A 9 61.38 20.97 6.81
CA LEU A 9 60.61 22.17 6.44
C LEU A 9 59.85 21.93 5.11
N ILE A 10 60.48 21.25 4.11
CA ILE A 10 59.82 20.93 2.86
C ILE A 10 58.67 19.94 3.07
N ILE A 11 58.82 18.95 3.93
CA ILE A 11 57.77 17.97 4.27
C ILE A 11 56.59 18.69 4.93
N ILE A 12 56.83 19.61 5.89
CA ILE A 12 55.78 20.35 6.54
C ILE A 12 55.02 21.23 5.54
N VAL A 13 55.70 21.89 4.60
CA VAL A 13 55.06 22.71 3.56
C VAL A 13 54.19 21.86 2.63
N ILE A 14 54.68 20.68 2.24
CA ILE A 14 53.91 19.75 1.37
C ILE A 14 52.70 19.22 2.10
N LEU A 15 52.81 18.86 3.38
CA LEU A 15 51.66 18.40 4.19
C LEU A 15 50.62 19.52 4.40
N SER A 16 51.06 20.75 4.57
CA SER A 16 50.16 21.91 4.69
C SER A 16 49.41 22.19 3.38
N ILE A 17 50.08 22.01 2.21
CA ILE A 17 49.42 22.16 0.91
C ILE A 17 48.39 21.04 0.68
N ILE A 18 48.74 19.79 1.02
CA ILE A 18 47.85 18.64 0.90
C ILE A 18 46.62 18.82 1.82
N LEU A 19 46.85 19.27 3.06
CA LEU A 19 45.75 19.58 4.00
C LEU A 19 44.87 20.70 3.48
N GLY A 20 45.45 21.78 2.92
CA GLY A 20 44.71 22.87 2.30
C GLY A 20 43.85 22.43 1.10
N ILE A 21 44.38 21.53 0.24
CA ILE A 21 43.63 20.96 -0.87
C ILE A 21 42.50 20.07 -0.36
N LEU A 22 42.75 19.26 0.68
CA LEU A 22 41.74 18.38 1.27
C LEU A 22 40.58 19.19 1.92
N VAL A 23 40.94 20.26 2.63
CA VAL A 23 39.94 21.18 3.22
C VAL A 23 39.16 21.90 2.11
N PHE A 24 39.85 22.35 1.03
CA PHE A 24 39.18 22.99 -0.11
C PHE A 24 38.25 22.04 -0.86
N THR A 25 38.64 20.76 -1.06
CA THR A 25 37.77 19.76 -1.67
C THR A 25 36.57 19.42 -0.79
N LEU A 26 36.76 19.29 0.52
CA LEU A 26 35.66 19.10 1.48
C LEU A 26 34.72 20.34 1.54
N PHE A 27 35.27 21.55 1.45
CA PHE A 27 34.47 22.77 1.36
C PHE A 27 33.70 22.86 0.03
N LYS A 28 34.32 22.43 -1.07
CA LYS A 28 33.69 22.40 -2.38
C LYS A 28 32.60 21.29 -2.46
N GLU A 29 32.84 20.14 -1.86
CA GLU A 29 31.82 19.08 -1.72
C GLU A 29 30.66 19.54 -0.81
N ASN A 30 30.97 20.23 0.30
CA ASN A 30 29.94 20.75 1.19
C ASN A 30 29.15 21.92 0.54
N ASN A 31 29.81 22.80 -0.22
CA ASN A 31 29.12 23.82 -1.03
C ASN A 31 28.35 23.21 -2.22
N ASN A 32 28.82 22.09 -2.83
CA ASN A 32 28.02 21.38 -3.81
C ASN A 32 26.82 20.62 -3.18
N ARG A 33 26.96 20.15 -1.94
CA ARG A 33 25.82 19.65 -1.18
C ARG A 33 24.84 20.76 -0.79
N ASN A 34 25.34 21.92 -0.38
CA ASN A 34 24.51 23.08 -0.08
C ASN A 34 23.93 23.76 -1.34
N ASN A 35 24.50 23.54 -2.54
CA ASN A 35 23.90 23.93 -3.82
C ASN A 35 23.06 22.83 -4.45
N MET A 36 23.14 21.58 -3.95
CA MET A 36 22.13 20.53 -4.20
C MET A 36 20.88 20.72 -3.30
N PHE A 37 21.05 21.51 -2.21
CA PHE A 37 20.02 22.11 -1.39
C PHE A 37 20.00 23.64 -1.54
N ALA A 38 20.44 24.21 -2.69
CA ALA A 38 19.86 25.48 -3.09
C ALA A 38 18.35 25.26 -3.06
N PRO A 39 17.56 26.15 -2.42
CA PRO A 39 16.12 26.01 -2.53
C PRO A 39 15.89 25.83 -4.04
N MET A 40 15.39 24.66 -4.46
CA MET A 40 14.48 24.69 -5.58
C MET A 40 13.65 25.91 -5.27
N GLU A 41 13.63 26.89 -6.17
CA GLU A 41 12.54 27.87 -6.09
C GLU A 41 11.39 27.01 -5.68
N GLU A 42 10.83 27.26 -4.48
CA GLU A 42 9.58 26.67 -4.10
C GLU A 42 8.75 26.84 -5.37
N GLU A 43 8.66 25.79 -6.22
CA GLU A 43 7.38 25.55 -6.80
C GLU A 43 6.54 25.48 -5.55
N VAL A 44 5.87 26.56 -5.27
CA VAL A 44 4.79 26.64 -4.32
C VAL A 44 3.97 25.44 -4.77
N GLU A 45 4.15 24.29 -4.07
CA GLU A 45 3.18 23.23 -4.16
C GLU A 45 1.91 23.98 -3.95
N LYS A 46 1.18 24.13 -5.03
CA LYS A 46 -0.11 24.77 -4.98
C LYS A 46 -0.88 23.77 -4.13
N GLU A 47 -0.90 24.02 -2.78
CA GLU A 47 -1.82 23.32 -1.92
C GLU A 47 -3.14 23.38 -2.66
N THR A 48 -3.56 22.24 -3.23
CA THR A 48 -4.86 22.16 -3.87
C THR A 48 -5.84 22.45 -2.76
N SER A 49 -6.40 23.64 -2.78
CA SER A 49 -7.39 24.00 -1.79
C SER A 49 -8.58 23.07 -1.97
N LYS A 50 -9.32 22.84 -0.92
CA LYS A 50 -10.59 22.08 -0.98
C LYS A 50 -11.49 22.60 -2.12
N ASP A 51 -11.45 23.91 -2.36
CA ASP A 51 -12.17 24.58 -3.44
C ASP A 51 -11.68 24.16 -4.84
N ASP A 52 -10.38 23.83 -5.01
CA ASP A 52 -9.82 23.38 -6.29
C ASP A 52 -10.23 21.93 -6.60
N VAL A 53 -10.43 21.09 -5.59
CA VAL A 53 -10.90 19.70 -5.75
C VAL A 53 -12.40 19.69 -6.08
N ASP A 54 -13.20 20.52 -5.43
CA ASP A 54 -14.64 20.61 -5.63
C ASP A 54 -15.05 21.29 -6.96
N ASN A 55 -14.12 21.97 -7.66
CA ASN A 55 -14.35 22.65 -8.93
C ASN A 55 -14.34 21.69 -10.12
N GLY A 56 -15.38 20.86 -10.24
CA GLY A 56 -15.53 19.95 -11.36
C GLY A 56 -16.90 20.07 -12.04
N ASP A 57 -17.04 19.43 -13.18
CA ASP A 57 -18.31 19.34 -13.91
C ASP A 57 -19.32 18.52 -13.10
N THR A 58 -20.44 19.12 -12.72
CA THR A 58 -21.51 18.38 -12.03
C THR A 58 -22.26 17.51 -13.03
N ILE A 59 -22.25 16.20 -12.80
CA ILE A 59 -22.84 15.20 -13.69
C ILE A 59 -24.18 14.74 -13.14
N ASN A 60 -25.16 14.67 -14.06
CA ASN A 60 -26.49 14.11 -13.80
C ASN A 60 -26.80 12.90 -14.71
N GLU A 61 -25.83 12.44 -15.48
CA GLU A 61 -25.97 11.33 -16.42
C GLU A 61 -25.53 10.02 -15.77
N GLU A 62 -26.27 8.94 -15.99
CA GLU A 62 -25.94 7.60 -15.46
C GLU A 62 -24.79 6.92 -16.22
N ASN A 63 -24.48 7.39 -17.46
CA ASN A 63 -23.41 6.84 -18.28
C ASN A 63 -22.36 7.92 -18.55
N ILE A 64 -21.21 7.78 -17.94
CA ILE A 64 -20.12 8.75 -17.98
C ILE A 64 -18.96 8.17 -18.78
N ASN A 65 -18.65 8.82 -19.92
CA ASN A 65 -17.42 8.53 -20.67
C ASN A 65 -16.37 9.59 -20.34
N LEU A 66 -15.36 9.19 -19.57
CA LEU A 66 -14.31 10.06 -19.07
C LEU A 66 -13.55 10.82 -20.17
N ASN A 67 -13.47 10.25 -21.39
CA ASN A 67 -12.81 10.92 -22.51
C ASN A 67 -13.47 12.25 -22.93
N ASN A 68 -14.67 12.53 -22.46
CA ASN A 68 -15.41 13.74 -22.80
C ASN A 68 -15.13 14.91 -21.84
N TYR A 69 -14.30 14.72 -20.81
CA TYR A 69 -14.08 15.69 -19.75
C TYR A 69 -12.61 16.09 -19.66
N GLU A 70 -12.38 17.37 -19.40
CA GLU A 70 -11.06 18.00 -19.21
C GLU A 70 -10.94 18.67 -17.83
N SER A 71 -11.73 18.25 -16.84
CA SER A 71 -11.76 18.71 -15.46
C SER A 71 -12.22 17.59 -14.53
N ASN A 72 -12.15 17.80 -13.23
CA ASN A 72 -12.75 16.89 -12.27
C ASN A 72 -14.25 16.69 -12.55
N ILE A 73 -14.75 15.53 -12.23
CA ILE A 73 -16.17 15.18 -12.37
C ILE A 73 -16.78 15.10 -10.97
N ASN A 74 -17.87 15.83 -10.73
CA ASN A 74 -18.62 15.83 -9.47
C ASN A 74 -19.95 15.08 -9.61
N ILE A 75 -20.08 13.96 -8.90
CA ILE A 75 -21.33 13.20 -8.71
C ILE A 75 -21.95 13.64 -7.38
N THR A 76 -23.07 14.40 -7.48
CA THR A 76 -23.72 15.01 -6.30
C THR A 76 -25.02 14.33 -5.89
N LYS A 77 -25.44 13.27 -6.60
CA LYS A 77 -26.68 12.53 -6.32
C LYS A 77 -26.38 11.07 -6.13
N GLY A 78 -27.13 10.43 -5.23
CA GLY A 78 -27.16 8.99 -5.14
C GLY A 78 -27.64 8.33 -6.42
N GLY A 79 -27.19 7.10 -6.65
CA GLY A 79 -27.55 6.35 -7.84
C GLY A 79 -26.47 5.42 -8.33
N GLU A 80 -26.70 4.86 -9.51
CA GLU A 80 -25.79 3.93 -10.17
C GLU A 80 -25.27 4.55 -11.46
N TYR A 81 -23.94 4.59 -11.60
CA TYR A 81 -23.23 5.26 -12.68
C TYR A 81 -22.33 4.27 -13.42
N ASN A 82 -22.42 4.22 -14.74
CA ASN A 82 -21.57 3.43 -15.61
C ASN A 82 -20.42 4.29 -16.10
N ILE A 83 -19.23 4.03 -15.58
CA ILE A 83 -18.04 4.82 -15.89
C ILE A 83 -17.21 4.06 -16.93
N SER A 84 -16.72 4.76 -17.94
CA SER A 84 -15.87 4.20 -18.99
C SER A 84 -14.88 5.24 -19.53
N GLY A 85 -13.82 4.77 -20.24
CA GLY A 85 -12.85 5.65 -20.86
C GLY A 85 -11.70 6.05 -19.92
N SER A 86 -11.00 7.11 -20.27
CA SER A 86 -9.80 7.55 -19.55
C SER A 86 -9.70 9.07 -19.45
N PHE A 87 -9.11 9.56 -18.34
CA PHE A 87 -8.76 10.98 -18.18
C PHE A 87 -7.69 11.14 -17.06
N ASN A 88 -7.21 12.39 -16.90
CA ASN A 88 -6.15 12.73 -15.96
C ASN A 88 -6.64 13.61 -14.79
N TYR A 89 -7.89 13.51 -14.44
CA TYR A 89 -8.54 14.27 -13.39
C TYR A 89 -9.15 13.31 -12.37
N SER A 90 -9.87 13.83 -11.40
CA SER A 90 -10.49 13.05 -10.33
C SER A 90 -11.99 12.90 -10.53
N LEU A 91 -12.51 11.73 -10.13
CA LEU A 91 -13.93 11.49 -10.01
C LEU A 91 -14.32 11.68 -8.55
N ILE A 92 -15.02 12.79 -8.29
CA ILE A 92 -15.44 13.19 -6.94
C ILE A 92 -16.88 12.77 -6.71
N VAL A 93 -17.13 12.08 -5.62
CA VAL A 93 -18.48 11.75 -5.14
C VAL A 93 -18.78 12.64 -3.95
N ASN A 94 -19.72 13.56 -4.12
CA ASN A 94 -20.17 14.50 -3.08
C ASN A 94 -21.66 14.30 -2.79
N SER A 95 -22.01 13.16 -2.23
CA SER A 95 -23.39 12.78 -1.97
C SER A 95 -23.53 12.17 -0.56
N THR A 96 -24.62 12.50 0.14
CA THR A 96 -25.01 11.81 1.38
C THR A 96 -25.77 10.52 1.11
N GLU A 97 -26.14 10.27 -0.13
CA GLU A 97 -26.84 9.06 -0.56
C GLU A 97 -25.82 8.06 -1.12
N LYS A 98 -26.24 6.80 -1.20
CA LYS A 98 -25.42 5.73 -1.78
C LYS A 98 -25.15 5.97 -3.26
N VAL A 99 -23.88 5.87 -3.66
CA VAL A 99 -23.42 5.93 -5.04
C VAL A 99 -22.73 4.61 -5.43
N ILE A 100 -23.11 4.07 -6.59
CA ILE A 100 -22.50 2.88 -7.18
C ILE A 100 -21.79 3.29 -8.46
N LEU A 101 -20.49 3.01 -8.52
CA LEU A 101 -19.67 3.24 -9.72
C LEU A 101 -19.35 1.91 -10.37
N ASN A 102 -19.93 1.63 -11.54
CA ASN A 102 -19.57 0.49 -12.38
C ASN A 102 -18.36 0.85 -13.23
N LEU A 103 -17.20 0.32 -12.95
CA LEU A 103 -15.96 0.64 -13.67
C LEU A 103 -15.79 -0.24 -14.90
N ASN A 104 -16.21 0.25 -16.06
CA ASN A 104 -16.18 -0.47 -17.34
C ASN A 104 -14.91 -0.14 -18.14
N ASN A 105 -13.78 -0.78 -17.86
CA ASN A 105 -12.47 -0.51 -18.47
C ASN A 105 -12.05 0.97 -18.32
N VAL A 106 -12.05 1.42 -17.09
CA VAL A 106 -11.70 2.78 -16.68
C VAL A 106 -10.19 2.93 -16.54
N SER A 107 -9.65 4.07 -16.99
CA SER A 107 -8.27 4.46 -16.67
C SER A 107 -8.26 5.90 -16.16
N ILE A 108 -7.97 6.07 -14.89
CA ILE A 108 -7.78 7.39 -14.27
C ILE A 108 -6.31 7.53 -13.88
N ASN A 109 -5.69 8.66 -14.26
CA ASN A 109 -4.37 9.04 -13.81
C ASN A 109 -4.48 10.47 -13.25
N SER A 110 -5.02 10.59 -12.04
CA SER A 110 -5.23 11.91 -11.42
C SER A 110 -3.89 12.60 -11.15
N GLU A 111 -3.77 13.83 -11.59
CA GLU A 111 -2.59 14.68 -11.37
C GLU A 111 -2.77 15.66 -10.21
N ILE A 112 -3.94 15.66 -9.58
CA ILE A 112 -4.31 16.67 -8.58
C ILE A 112 -4.52 16.04 -7.20
N THR A 113 -5.28 14.93 -7.12
CA THR A 113 -5.67 14.29 -5.86
C THR A 113 -6.02 12.80 -6.11
N ALA A 114 -6.73 12.15 -5.20
CA ALA A 114 -7.25 10.79 -5.39
C ALA A 114 -7.86 10.59 -6.78
N SER A 115 -7.71 9.41 -7.35
CA SER A 115 -8.40 9.05 -8.61
C SER A 115 -9.91 9.04 -8.44
N ILE A 116 -10.38 8.48 -7.30
CA ILE A 116 -11.78 8.48 -6.90
C ILE A 116 -11.84 8.95 -5.44
N ALA A 117 -12.55 10.03 -5.16
CA ALA A 117 -12.76 10.55 -3.81
C ALA A 117 -14.25 10.67 -3.49
N ASN A 118 -14.70 9.93 -2.48
CA ASN A 118 -16.00 10.18 -1.86
C ASN A 118 -15.80 11.13 -0.66
N ILE A 119 -16.12 12.39 -0.87
CA ILE A 119 -15.88 13.48 0.09
C ILE A 119 -17.06 13.74 1.03
N ASN A 120 -18.09 12.91 0.99
CA ASN A 120 -19.28 13.03 1.84
C ASN A 120 -19.59 11.66 2.50
N THR A 121 -20.56 11.66 3.40
CA THR A 121 -20.90 10.53 4.28
C THR A 121 -21.70 9.42 3.59
N GLY A 122 -22.11 9.59 2.34
CA GLY A 122 -22.79 8.55 1.56
C GLY A 122 -21.91 7.30 1.37
N GLU A 123 -22.55 6.14 1.29
CA GLU A 123 -21.85 4.90 0.97
C GLU A 123 -21.36 4.92 -0.50
N LEU A 124 -20.07 4.68 -0.71
CA LEU A 124 -19.50 4.45 -2.03
C LEU A 124 -19.38 2.95 -2.30
N VAL A 125 -19.93 2.51 -3.43
CA VAL A 125 -19.71 1.15 -3.95
C VAL A 125 -18.96 1.22 -5.27
N ILE A 126 -17.81 0.58 -5.32
CA ILE A 126 -17.06 0.35 -6.56
C ILE A 126 -17.37 -1.06 -7.03
N ASN A 127 -18.08 -1.15 -8.15
CA ASN A 127 -18.37 -2.40 -8.81
C ASN A 127 -17.45 -2.59 -10.02
N ILE A 128 -16.79 -3.76 -10.10
CA ILE A 128 -15.85 -4.12 -11.16
C ILE A 128 -16.52 -5.21 -12.01
N PRO A 129 -17.19 -4.86 -13.11
CA PRO A 129 -17.93 -5.84 -13.89
C PRO A 129 -17.02 -6.93 -14.46
N LYS A 130 -17.55 -8.14 -14.53
CA LYS A 130 -16.81 -9.30 -15.06
C LYS A 130 -16.28 -9.02 -16.48
N GLY A 131 -15.00 -9.34 -16.67
CA GLY A 131 -14.33 -9.20 -17.97
C GLY A 131 -13.83 -7.77 -18.24
N THR A 132 -14.00 -6.83 -17.30
CA THR A 132 -13.41 -5.49 -17.38
C THR A 132 -12.08 -5.43 -16.65
N THR A 133 -11.25 -4.47 -17.05
CA THR A 133 -9.98 -4.15 -16.38
C THR A 133 -9.90 -2.63 -16.21
N SER A 134 -9.81 -2.19 -14.96
CA SER A 134 -9.69 -0.76 -14.64
C SER A 134 -8.37 -0.47 -13.93
N THR A 135 -7.82 0.72 -14.19
CA THR A 135 -6.55 1.18 -13.60
C THR A 135 -6.74 2.58 -13.03
N LEU A 136 -6.42 2.74 -11.77
CA LEU A 136 -6.49 3.99 -11.05
C LEU A 136 -5.10 4.34 -10.54
N LYS A 137 -4.65 5.56 -10.81
CA LYS A 137 -3.38 6.11 -10.36
C LYS A 137 -3.60 7.52 -9.88
N ASP A 138 -2.92 7.91 -8.83
CA ASP A 138 -2.90 9.27 -8.36
C ASP A 138 -1.46 9.81 -8.23
N LYS A 139 -1.34 11.12 -8.19
CA LYS A 139 -0.16 11.82 -7.69
C LYS A 139 -0.42 12.43 -6.32
N GLY A 140 -1.63 12.29 -5.85
CA GLY A 140 -2.13 12.66 -4.55
C GLY A 140 -2.06 14.12 -4.17
N SER A 141 -2.90 14.46 -3.23
CA SER A 141 -2.74 15.62 -2.35
C SER A 141 -2.95 15.12 -0.92
N SER A 142 -2.39 15.78 0.04
CA SER A 142 -2.57 15.49 1.47
C SER A 142 -4.03 15.60 1.97
N GLU A 143 -4.97 16.01 1.12
CA GLU A 143 -6.36 16.20 1.51
C GLU A 143 -7.19 14.90 1.43
N TYR A 144 -6.90 14.03 0.46
CA TYR A 144 -7.57 12.74 0.30
C TYR A 144 -6.50 11.67 0.16
N ASP A 145 -6.11 11.14 1.29
CA ASP A 145 -5.02 10.21 1.43
C ASP A 145 -5.43 8.82 0.95
N GLY A 146 -5.21 8.58 -0.33
CA GLY A 146 -5.49 7.33 -0.99
C GLY A 146 -5.90 7.50 -2.45
N CYS A 147 -5.44 6.60 -3.31
CA CYS A 147 -5.84 6.58 -4.72
C CYS A 147 -7.37 6.40 -4.87
N ILE A 148 -7.96 5.60 -3.99
CA ILE A 148 -9.41 5.53 -3.74
C ILE A 148 -9.62 5.96 -2.29
N TYR A 149 -10.28 7.09 -2.10
CA TYR A 149 -10.58 7.64 -0.78
C TYR A 149 -12.07 7.71 -0.51
N SER A 150 -12.50 7.47 0.73
CA SER A 150 -13.89 7.64 1.13
C SER A 150 -14.05 8.13 2.56
N SER A 151 -14.77 9.27 2.72
CA SER A 151 -15.28 9.75 4.00
C SER A 151 -16.56 9.00 4.46
N GLY A 152 -17.13 8.14 3.63
CA GLY A 152 -18.24 7.24 3.94
C GLY A 152 -17.81 5.79 3.86
N LYS A 153 -18.74 4.86 4.13
CA LYS A 153 -18.46 3.43 3.94
C LYS A 153 -18.05 3.13 2.51
N LEU A 154 -17.02 2.31 2.34
CA LEU A 154 -16.54 1.86 1.05
C LEU A 154 -16.80 0.37 0.86
N THR A 155 -17.42 0.02 -0.25
CA THR A 155 -17.59 -1.38 -0.66
C THR A 155 -16.98 -1.59 -2.04
N ILE A 156 -16.16 -2.61 -2.21
CA ILE A 156 -15.61 -3.05 -3.49
C ILE A 156 -16.18 -4.43 -3.81
N GLN A 157 -16.68 -4.62 -5.02
CA GLN A 157 -17.33 -5.87 -5.45
C GLN A 157 -17.19 -6.12 -6.94
N GLY A 158 -17.61 -7.31 -7.38
CA GLY A 158 -17.62 -7.73 -8.79
C GLY A 158 -16.55 -8.78 -9.09
N ASP A 159 -16.42 -9.16 -10.38
CA ASP A 159 -15.54 -10.24 -10.84
C ASP A 159 -14.49 -9.77 -11.86
N GLY A 160 -14.35 -8.45 -12.05
CA GLY A 160 -13.37 -7.83 -12.94
C GLY A 160 -12.02 -7.61 -12.26
N LYS A 161 -11.11 -6.90 -12.97
CA LYS A 161 -9.78 -6.54 -12.48
C LYS A 161 -9.68 -5.06 -12.16
N LEU A 162 -9.06 -4.76 -11.02
CA LEU A 162 -8.77 -3.41 -10.57
C LEU A 162 -7.30 -3.28 -10.17
N TYR A 163 -6.60 -2.35 -10.80
CA TYR A 163 -5.25 -1.94 -10.43
C TYR A 163 -5.31 -0.57 -9.77
N VAL A 164 -4.74 -0.45 -8.59
CA VAL A 164 -4.71 0.77 -7.77
C VAL A 164 -3.26 1.12 -7.45
N TYR A 165 -2.84 2.33 -7.77
CA TYR A 165 -1.51 2.83 -7.54
C TYR A 165 -1.57 4.14 -6.75
N GLY A 166 -1.32 4.07 -5.45
CA GLY A 166 -1.12 5.23 -4.58
C GLY A 166 0.33 5.70 -4.71
N ASN A 167 0.59 6.69 -5.56
CA ASN A 167 1.95 7.08 -5.97
C ASN A 167 2.44 8.38 -5.32
N GLN A 168 1.67 9.00 -4.44
CA GLN A 168 2.14 10.16 -3.68
C GLN A 168 3.17 9.74 -2.62
N GLU A 169 3.90 10.69 -2.08
CA GLU A 169 5.05 10.45 -1.21
C GLU A 169 4.71 9.70 0.08
N GLU A 170 3.46 9.78 0.56
CA GLU A 170 2.90 9.02 1.69
C GLU A 170 1.47 8.56 1.36
N GLY A 171 1.22 8.20 0.08
CA GLY A 171 -0.13 7.92 -0.41
C GLY A 171 -0.54 6.47 -0.26
N GLU A 172 -1.72 6.29 0.30
CA GLU A 172 -2.35 5.00 0.47
C GLU A 172 -2.96 4.47 -0.84
N GLY A 173 -3.14 3.17 -0.90
CA GLY A 173 -3.84 2.56 -2.03
C GLY A 173 -5.33 2.84 -1.97
N ILE A 174 -6.01 2.34 -0.95
CA ILE A 174 -7.45 2.46 -0.72
C ILE A 174 -7.68 2.84 0.73
N ALA A 175 -8.29 3.99 0.96
CA ALA A 175 -8.45 4.55 2.29
C ALA A 175 -9.88 4.96 2.64
N THR A 176 -10.19 4.88 3.93
CA THR A 176 -11.37 5.51 4.54
C THR A 176 -10.99 6.23 5.81
N THR A 177 -11.66 7.34 6.10
CA THR A 177 -11.55 8.02 7.39
C THR A 177 -12.79 7.76 8.22
N ASP A 178 -12.61 7.18 9.42
CA ASP A 178 -13.67 6.86 10.40
C ASP A 178 -14.77 5.89 9.88
N ASN A 179 -14.52 5.17 8.80
CA ASN A 179 -15.50 4.31 8.16
C ASN A 179 -14.93 2.95 7.74
N ASP A 180 -15.84 2.01 7.49
CA ASP A 180 -15.48 0.63 7.16
C ASP A 180 -15.14 0.47 5.67
N ILE A 181 -14.21 -0.45 5.39
CA ILE A 181 -13.93 -0.98 4.04
C ILE A 181 -14.47 -2.42 3.97
N THR A 182 -15.24 -2.73 2.94
CA THR A 182 -15.72 -4.09 2.68
C THR A 182 -15.33 -4.52 1.27
N ILE A 183 -14.66 -5.66 1.13
CA ILE A 183 -14.33 -6.27 -0.16
C ILE A 183 -15.12 -7.55 -0.32
N ASN A 184 -16.00 -7.60 -1.32
CA ASN A 184 -16.88 -8.72 -1.61
C ASN A 184 -16.47 -9.53 -2.86
N GLY A 185 -15.40 -9.13 -3.55
CA GLY A 185 -14.92 -9.81 -4.75
C GLY A 185 -13.98 -8.93 -5.57
N GLY A 186 -13.59 -9.43 -6.74
CA GLY A 186 -12.69 -8.78 -7.66
C GLY A 186 -11.28 -9.39 -7.65
N GLU A 187 -10.55 -9.13 -8.72
CA GLU A 187 -9.11 -9.37 -8.81
C GLU A 187 -8.43 -8.01 -8.64
N ILE A 188 -7.96 -7.73 -7.42
CA ILE A 188 -7.52 -6.40 -6.98
C ILE A 188 -6.02 -6.40 -6.74
N TYR A 189 -5.32 -5.49 -7.40
CA TYR A 189 -3.88 -5.26 -7.25
C TYR A 189 -3.65 -3.85 -6.73
N ILE A 190 -2.96 -3.75 -5.60
CA ILE A 190 -2.66 -2.47 -4.95
C ILE A 190 -1.15 -2.34 -4.81
N GLU A 191 -0.62 -1.21 -5.24
CA GLU A 191 0.74 -0.77 -4.96
C GLU A 191 0.65 0.65 -4.40
N SER A 192 1.25 0.88 -3.22
CA SER A 192 1.13 2.14 -2.48
C SER A 192 2.47 2.62 -1.94
N ALA A 193 2.59 3.94 -1.78
CA ALA A 193 3.75 4.57 -1.17
C ALA A 193 3.68 4.56 0.37
N ASP A 194 2.48 4.38 0.93
CA ASP A 194 2.22 4.09 2.33
C ASP A 194 1.36 2.81 2.43
N ASP A 195 0.25 2.79 3.13
CA ASP A 195 -0.54 1.59 3.35
C ASP A 195 -1.32 1.13 2.11
N GLY A 196 -1.50 -0.19 2.00
CA GLY A 196 -2.27 -0.76 0.89
C GLY A 196 -3.77 -0.55 1.04
N LEU A 197 -4.32 -1.02 2.14
CA LEU A 197 -5.69 -0.75 2.61
C LEU A 197 -5.58 -0.08 3.96
N ASN A 198 -6.21 1.09 4.12
CA ASN A 198 -6.25 1.82 5.38
C ASN A 198 -7.69 2.17 5.77
N ALA A 199 -8.13 1.70 6.93
CA ALA A 199 -9.39 2.13 7.55
C ALA A 199 -9.08 2.95 8.81
N GLY A 200 -8.57 4.16 8.58
CA GLY A 200 -7.99 5.05 9.59
C GLY A 200 -8.99 6.00 10.25
N GLY A 201 -8.43 7.05 10.87
CA GLY A 201 -9.17 8.11 11.56
C GLY A 201 -9.35 7.87 13.07
N ASP A 202 -9.83 8.90 13.80
CA ASP A 202 -9.97 8.88 15.25
C ASP A 202 -10.95 7.82 15.76
N ASN A 203 -12.02 7.58 15.01
CA ASN A 203 -12.98 6.53 15.32
C ASN A 203 -12.65 5.21 14.64
N GLY A 204 -11.74 5.22 13.68
CA GLY A 204 -11.29 4.09 12.90
C GLY A 204 -12.39 3.37 12.12
N GLY A 205 -11.99 2.44 11.28
CA GLY A 205 -12.90 1.59 10.51
C GLY A 205 -12.52 0.12 10.61
N THR A 206 -13.50 -0.75 10.37
CA THR A 206 -13.25 -2.19 10.23
C THR A 206 -13.04 -2.54 8.77
N ILE A 207 -12.00 -3.32 8.48
CA ILE A 207 -11.78 -3.91 7.16
C ILE A 207 -12.36 -5.32 7.16
N THR A 208 -13.28 -5.59 6.22
CA THR A 208 -13.88 -6.92 6.03
C THR A 208 -13.62 -7.42 4.61
N ILE A 209 -12.96 -8.56 4.49
CA ILE A 209 -12.71 -9.23 3.22
C ILE A 209 -13.56 -10.50 3.18
N ASN A 210 -14.60 -10.52 2.34
CA ASN A 210 -15.50 -11.65 2.20
C ASN A 210 -15.08 -12.59 1.08
N ASP A 211 -14.56 -12.06 -0.02
CA ASP A 211 -14.09 -12.82 -1.18
C ASP A 211 -13.18 -11.93 -2.06
N GLY A 212 -12.59 -12.51 -3.11
CA GLY A 212 -11.73 -11.83 -4.09
C GLY A 212 -10.32 -12.40 -4.12
N ASN A 213 -9.55 -11.99 -5.12
CA ASN A 213 -8.11 -12.22 -5.21
C ASN A 213 -7.42 -10.88 -5.02
N ILE A 214 -6.86 -10.66 -3.84
CA ILE A 214 -6.30 -9.38 -3.42
C ILE A 214 -4.80 -9.54 -3.28
N TYR A 215 -4.07 -8.72 -4.03
CA TYR A 215 -2.64 -8.63 -3.98
C TYR A 215 -2.25 -7.21 -3.59
N ILE A 216 -1.48 -7.07 -2.51
CA ILE A 216 -1.06 -5.78 -1.97
C ILE A 216 0.45 -5.76 -1.84
N LYS A 217 1.05 -4.69 -2.32
CA LYS A 217 2.44 -4.33 -2.08
C LYS A 217 2.47 -2.88 -1.60
N ALA A 218 2.80 -2.68 -0.33
CA ALA A 218 2.81 -1.40 0.34
C ALA A 218 4.22 -1.03 0.82
N SER A 219 4.49 0.28 0.93
CA SER A 219 5.72 0.76 1.57
C SER A 219 5.51 1.07 3.05
N GLY A 220 4.26 1.21 3.51
CA GLY A 220 3.79 1.15 4.89
C GLY A 220 3.27 -0.25 5.23
N ASP A 221 2.14 -0.33 5.92
CA ASP A 221 1.46 -1.58 6.21
C ASP A 221 0.69 -2.10 4.98
N GLY A 222 0.69 -3.43 4.81
CA GLY A 222 -0.10 -4.00 3.72
C GLY A 222 -1.60 -3.76 3.92
N ILE A 223 -2.10 -3.99 5.13
CA ILE A 223 -3.45 -3.70 5.58
C ILE A 223 -3.37 -3.08 6.97
N ASP A 224 -3.84 -1.85 7.12
CA ASP A 224 -3.99 -1.16 8.39
C ASP A 224 -5.47 -0.90 8.73
N SER A 225 -5.87 -1.19 9.96
CA SER A 225 -7.23 -0.97 10.44
C SER A 225 -7.23 -0.43 11.87
N ASN A 226 -7.69 0.80 12.06
CA ASN A 226 -7.84 1.37 13.40
C ASN A 226 -8.96 0.71 14.24
N LYS A 227 -9.57 -0.39 13.75
CA LYS A 227 -10.49 -1.25 14.51
C LYS A 227 -10.18 -2.73 14.30
N ASN A 228 -10.93 -3.39 13.43
CA ASN A 228 -10.84 -4.83 13.27
C ASN A 228 -10.55 -5.20 11.81
N LEU A 229 -9.81 -6.28 11.63
CA LEU A 229 -9.70 -6.95 10.34
C LEU A 229 -10.40 -8.31 10.42
N ILE A 230 -11.34 -8.55 9.51
CA ILE A 230 -12.08 -9.80 9.40
C ILE A 230 -11.92 -10.36 7.99
N ILE A 231 -11.23 -11.48 7.84
CA ILE A 231 -11.08 -12.18 6.56
C ILE A 231 -11.96 -13.43 6.59
N ASN A 232 -13.05 -13.41 5.81
CA ASN A 232 -14.01 -14.51 5.72
C ASN A 232 -13.75 -15.46 4.55
N GLY A 233 -13.02 -15.00 3.53
CA GLY A 233 -12.76 -15.79 2.31
C GLY A 233 -11.78 -15.12 1.36
N GLY A 234 -11.73 -15.63 0.12
CA GLY A 234 -10.86 -15.11 -0.93
C GLY A 234 -9.41 -15.56 -0.81
N LYS A 235 -8.55 -14.91 -1.60
CA LYS A 235 -7.10 -15.05 -1.54
C LYS A 235 -6.50 -13.69 -1.27
N VAL A 236 -5.78 -13.56 -0.17
CA VAL A 236 -5.13 -12.32 0.27
C VAL A 236 -3.64 -12.57 0.34
N TYR A 237 -2.90 -11.92 -0.54
CA TYR A 237 -1.46 -11.77 -0.45
C TYR A 237 -1.19 -10.31 -0.14
N THR A 238 -0.60 -10.04 1.00
CA THR A 238 -0.28 -8.68 1.42
C THR A 238 1.15 -8.60 1.90
N MET A 239 1.86 -7.62 1.42
CA MET A 239 3.22 -7.31 1.80
C MET A 239 3.31 -5.85 2.22
N GLY A 240 3.68 -5.63 3.46
CA GLY A 240 4.07 -4.32 3.98
C GLY A 240 5.54 -4.01 3.71
N SER A 241 6.02 -2.93 4.28
CA SER A 241 7.39 -2.47 4.12
C SER A 241 8.43 -3.56 4.37
N SER A 242 9.48 -3.58 3.57
CA SER A 242 10.66 -4.44 3.78
C SER A 242 11.67 -3.85 4.77
N ILE A 243 11.43 -2.61 5.23
CA ILE A 243 12.26 -1.86 6.19
C ILE A 243 11.37 -1.11 7.17
N GLY A 244 11.82 -0.98 8.42
CA GLY A 244 11.07 -0.24 9.43
C GLY A 244 10.19 -1.11 10.30
N GLY A 245 9.16 -0.51 10.91
CA GLY A 245 8.24 -1.12 11.86
C GLY A 245 6.95 -1.64 11.27
N ASP A 246 6.78 -1.57 9.94
CA ASP A 246 5.51 -1.85 9.30
C ASP A 246 5.33 -3.35 9.04
N ALA A 247 4.09 -3.79 8.94
CA ALA A 247 3.69 -5.19 8.86
C ALA A 247 2.98 -5.53 7.55
N GLY A 248 2.82 -6.81 7.27
CA GLY A 248 1.84 -7.23 6.25
C GLY A 248 0.41 -6.89 6.66
N ILE A 249 0.14 -6.89 7.97
CA ILE A 249 -1.15 -6.54 8.56
C ILE A 249 -0.89 -5.89 9.92
N ASP A 250 -1.53 -4.73 10.16
CA ASP A 250 -1.67 -4.10 11.47
C ASP A 250 -3.13 -3.79 11.78
N THR A 251 -3.55 -3.95 13.03
CA THR A 251 -4.89 -3.57 13.49
C THR A 251 -4.87 -3.15 14.97
N ASP A 252 -5.58 -2.10 15.30
CA ASP A 252 -5.78 -1.68 16.69
C ASP A 252 -6.73 -2.61 17.47
N GLY A 253 -7.60 -3.30 16.77
CA GLY A 253 -8.61 -4.19 17.36
C GLY A 253 -8.34 -5.66 17.10
N SER A 254 -9.38 -6.42 16.75
CA SER A 254 -9.27 -7.85 16.49
C SER A 254 -8.82 -8.14 15.06
N PHE A 255 -7.96 -9.14 14.92
CA PHE A 255 -7.59 -9.72 13.64
C PHE A 255 -8.12 -11.15 13.54
N GLU A 256 -9.12 -11.38 12.72
CA GLU A 256 -9.76 -12.68 12.56
C GLU A 256 -9.65 -13.22 11.13
N ILE A 257 -9.21 -14.48 11.00
CA ILE A 257 -9.26 -15.24 9.77
C ILE A 257 -10.29 -16.36 9.94
N ASN A 258 -11.41 -16.23 9.24
CA ASN A 258 -12.52 -17.16 9.28
C ASN A 258 -12.52 -18.12 8.08
N GLY A 259 -11.79 -17.80 7.02
CA GLY A 259 -11.67 -18.58 5.79
C GLY A 259 -10.66 -17.98 4.81
N GLY A 260 -10.54 -18.59 3.63
CA GLY A 260 -9.68 -18.10 2.56
C GLY A 260 -8.25 -18.65 2.58
N GLU A 261 -7.42 -18.08 1.72
CA GLU A 261 -5.97 -18.28 1.68
C GLU A 261 -5.31 -16.94 1.98
N VAL A 262 -4.56 -16.85 3.07
CA VAL A 262 -3.95 -15.61 3.53
C VAL A 262 -2.46 -15.78 3.66
N ILE A 263 -1.71 -14.87 3.04
CA ILE A 263 -0.27 -14.71 3.17
C ILE A 263 -0.03 -13.24 3.50
N ALA A 264 0.44 -12.94 4.71
CA ALA A 264 0.82 -11.60 5.10
C ALA A 264 2.31 -11.59 5.46
N LEU A 265 3.04 -10.67 4.85
CA LEU A 265 4.49 -10.58 4.90
C LEU A 265 4.91 -9.18 5.33
N GLY A 266 5.92 -9.08 6.16
CA GLY A 266 6.44 -7.80 6.63
C GLY A 266 7.89 -7.86 7.06
N SER A 267 8.41 -6.72 7.55
CA SER A 267 9.78 -6.60 8.01
C SER A 267 9.93 -7.02 9.48
N ASP A 268 9.79 -6.09 10.41
CA ASP A 268 10.14 -6.33 11.83
C ASP A 268 8.90 -6.46 12.74
N MET A 269 7.73 -6.01 12.30
CA MET A 269 6.48 -6.10 13.04
C MET A 269 5.64 -7.30 12.59
N LEU A 270 5.07 -8.02 13.54
CA LEU A 270 4.18 -9.15 13.31
C LEU A 270 2.95 -9.03 14.17
N GLN A 271 1.81 -8.84 13.54
CA GLN A 271 0.53 -9.09 14.19
C GLN A 271 0.01 -10.48 13.79
N SER A 272 -0.31 -11.27 14.80
CA SER A 272 -0.88 -12.62 14.58
C SER A 272 -2.39 -12.57 14.68
N PRO A 273 -3.12 -13.40 13.90
CA PRO A 273 -4.56 -13.53 14.06
C PRO A 273 -4.96 -13.93 15.48
N ASP A 274 -6.11 -13.48 15.91
CA ASP A 274 -6.69 -13.81 17.20
C ASP A 274 -7.09 -15.28 17.30
N LYS A 275 -7.12 -15.79 18.52
CA LYS A 275 -7.57 -17.17 18.82
C LYS A 275 -9.07 -17.40 18.49
N SER A 276 -9.84 -16.35 18.32
CA SER A 276 -11.23 -16.37 17.83
C SER A 276 -11.34 -16.73 16.35
N SER A 277 -10.25 -16.67 15.59
CA SER A 277 -10.20 -17.08 14.18
C SER A 277 -10.71 -18.51 14.01
N LYS A 278 -11.63 -18.72 13.06
CA LYS A 278 -12.21 -20.04 12.77
C LYS A 278 -11.27 -20.91 11.95
N GLN A 279 -10.41 -20.30 11.12
CA GLN A 279 -9.41 -21.01 10.33
C GLN A 279 -8.07 -21.04 11.04
N LYS A 280 -7.37 -22.17 10.92
CA LYS A 280 -6.02 -22.33 11.49
C LYS A 280 -5.01 -21.47 10.71
N TYR A 281 -4.01 -20.99 11.45
CA TYR A 281 -2.92 -20.17 10.91
C TYR A 281 -1.59 -20.52 11.56
N VAL A 282 -0.50 -20.10 10.94
CA VAL A 282 0.84 -20.07 11.50
C VAL A 282 1.43 -18.67 11.36
N SER A 283 2.16 -18.22 12.39
CA SER A 283 2.85 -16.93 12.39
C SER A 283 4.31 -17.14 12.72
N PHE A 284 5.21 -16.51 11.99
CA PHE A 284 6.65 -16.61 12.19
C PHE A 284 7.28 -15.23 12.27
N THR A 285 8.19 -15.08 13.23
CA THR A 285 9.20 -14.02 13.23
C THR A 285 10.56 -14.69 13.01
N LEU A 286 11.26 -14.30 11.97
CA LEU A 286 12.52 -14.89 11.55
C LEU A 286 13.68 -14.12 12.15
N THR A 287 14.71 -14.83 12.59
CA THR A 287 15.97 -14.23 13.06
C THR A 287 16.83 -13.71 11.89
N THR A 288 16.72 -14.36 10.75
CA THR A 288 17.39 -13.97 9.52
C THR A 288 16.34 -13.69 8.45
N LYS A 289 16.46 -12.55 7.76
CA LYS A 289 15.53 -12.19 6.71
C LYS A 289 15.63 -13.15 5.52
N ILE A 290 14.48 -13.43 4.92
CA ILE A 290 14.39 -14.09 3.63
C ILE A 290 14.48 -13.01 2.54
N SER A 291 15.32 -13.25 1.54
CA SER A 291 15.57 -12.28 0.49
C SER A 291 14.45 -12.26 -0.54
N LYS A 292 14.24 -11.11 -1.14
CA LYS A 292 13.42 -10.93 -2.35
C LYS A 292 13.76 -11.99 -3.41
N ASN A 293 12.74 -12.46 -4.12
CA ASN A 293 12.76 -13.52 -5.13
C ASN A 293 13.05 -14.94 -4.60
N SER A 294 13.21 -15.16 -3.30
CA SER A 294 13.25 -16.52 -2.75
C SER A 294 11.92 -17.22 -2.87
N ASN A 295 11.93 -18.50 -3.22
CA ASN A 295 10.74 -19.34 -3.17
C ASN A 295 10.52 -19.84 -1.73
N ILE A 296 9.37 -19.54 -1.16
CA ILE A 296 8.98 -19.94 0.19
C ILE A 296 7.90 -20.99 0.10
N SER A 297 8.06 -22.09 0.84
CA SER A 297 6.98 -23.05 1.00
C SER A 297 6.76 -23.42 2.45
N LEU A 298 5.49 -23.60 2.82
CA LEU A 298 5.07 -24.15 4.11
C LEU A 298 4.73 -25.63 3.91
N LYS A 299 5.37 -26.49 4.67
CA LYS A 299 5.14 -27.95 4.60
C LYS A 299 4.83 -28.55 5.97
N ASP A 300 4.06 -29.62 5.96
CA ASP A 300 3.77 -30.40 7.18
C ASP A 300 4.96 -31.28 7.59
N SER A 301 4.83 -32.01 8.71
CA SER A 301 5.85 -32.92 9.22
C SER A 301 6.13 -34.15 8.32
N LYS A 302 5.36 -34.34 7.25
CA LYS A 302 5.54 -35.40 6.26
C LYS A 302 6.01 -34.86 4.91
N ASP A 303 6.46 -33.59 4.90
CA ASP A 303 6.90 -32.83 3.72
C ASP A 303 5.80 -32.59 2.66
N ASN A 304 4.52 -32.75 3.02
CA ASN A 304 3.44 -32.33 2.14
C ASN A 304 3.35 -30.81 2.10
N GLU A 305 3.33 -30.25 0.90
CA GLU A 305 3.24 -28.81 0.69
C GLU A 305 1.81 -28.31 0.96
N ILE A 306 1.70 -27.32 1.84
CA ILE A 306 0.47 -26.60 2.14
C ILE A 306 0.27 -25.48 1.15
N ILE A 307 1.31 -24.66 0.98
CA ILE A 307 1.34 -23.50 0.09
C ILE A 307 2.78 -23.19 -0.31
N SER A 308 2.96 -22.59 -1.48
CA SER A 308 4.24 -21.99 -1.87
C SER A 308 4.02 -20.67 -2.63
N PHE A 309 4.96 -19.76 -2.50
CA PHE A 309 4.94 -18.44 -3.11
C PHE A 309 6.37 -17.89 -3.24
N THR A 310 6.52 -16.84 -4.04
CA THR A 310 7.78 -16.12 -4.16
C THR A 310 7.71 -14.82 -3.36
N ALA A 311 8.75 -14.50 -2.63
CA ALA A 311 8.87 -13.25 -1.89
C ALA A 311 9.08 -12.08 -2.85
N ASP A 312 8.21 -11.07 -2.82
CA ASP A 312 8.32 -9.88 -3.68
C ASP A 312 9.27 -8.83 -3.13
N GLU A 313 9.55 -8.88 -1.83
CA GLU A 313 10.56 -8.07 -1.13
C GLU A 313 11.25 -8.90 -0.04
N ASP A 314 12.27 -8.33 0.59
CA ASP A 314 12.90 -8.92 1.78
C ASP A 314 11.91 -8.97 2.94
N LEU A 315 11.86 -10.06 3.69
CA LEU A 315 10.91 -10.22 4.80
C LEU A 315 11.50 -10.92 6.02
N LYS A 316 10.92 -10.65 7.20
CA LYS A 316 11.23 -11.34 8.46
C LYS A 316 9.99 -11.86 9.17
N THR A 317 8.80 -11.40 8.80
CA THR A 317 7.55 -11.82 9.42
C THR A 317 6.61 -12.42 8.41
N LEU A 318 5.91 -13.48 8.81
CA LEU A 318 4.95 -14.18 7.97
C LEU A 318 3.74 -14.60 8.80
N VAL A 319 2.55 -14.35 8.27
CA VAL A 319 1.31 -15.01 8.68
C VAL A 319 0.79 -15.80 7.50
N ILE A 320 0.54 -17.07 7.70
CA ILE A 320 -0.02 -17.95 6.66
C ILE A 320 -1.25 -18.65 7.22
N SER A 321 -2.35 -18.54 6.51
CA SER A 321 -3.58 -19.27 6.81
C SER A 321 -4.15 -19.90 5.54
N ASN A 322 -4.53 -21.15 5.62
CA ASN A 322 -5.06 -21.92 4.51
C ASN A 322 -5.95 -23.05 5.03
N SER A 323 -6.96 -23.42 4.28
CA SER A 323 -7.90 -24.49 4.66
C SER A 323 -7.27 -25.89 4.82
N LYS A 324 -6.06 -26.10 4.31
CA LYS A 324 -5.29 -27.35 4.50
C LYS A 324 -4.60 -27.41 5.87
N LEU A 325 -4.51 -26.31 6.62
CA LEU A 325 -3.90 -26.29 7.95
C LEU A 325 -4.81 -27.02 8.97
N SER A 326 -4.21 -27.87 9.76
CA SER A 326 -4.85 -28.65 10.83
C SER A 326 -3.91 -28.77 12.00
N THR A 327 -4.31 -29.48 13.06
CA THR A 327 -3.39 -29.83 14.16
C THR A 327 -2.16 -30.54 13.62
N GLY A 328 -0.97 -30.04 13.99
CA GLY A 328 0.30 -30.58 13.50
C GLY A 328 1.44 -29.56 13.56
N THR A 329 2.63 -29.99 13.15
CA THR A 329 3.80 -29.12 13.07
C THR A 329 4.12 -28.78 11.61
N TYR A 330 4.35 -27.51 11.34
CA TYR A 330 4.64 -26.98 10.02
C TYR A 330 6.02 -26.32 9.99
N TYR A 331 6.66 -26.38 8.85
CA TYR A 331 8.03 -25.94 8.62
C TYR A 331 8.11 -25.01 7.41
N ILE A 332 8.93 -23.98 7.53
CA ILE A 332 9.28 -23.11 6.40
C ILE A 332 10.45 -23.71 5.64
N TYR A 333 10.30 -23.76 4.32
CA TYR A 333 11.36 -24.06 3.36
C TYR A 333 11.63 -22.82 2.52
N VAL A 334 12.90 -22.55 2.25
CA VAL A 334 13.36 -21.47 1.39
C VAL A 334 14.21 -22.06 0.29
N ASP A 335 13.87 -21.79 -0.96
CA ASP A 335 14.54 -22.31 -2.15
C ASP A 335 14.70 -23.84 -2.15
N GLY A 336 13.70 -24.53 -1.57
CA GLY A 336 13.66 -25.98 -1.44
C GLY A 336 14.36 -26.55 -0.20
N GLU A 337 15.12 -25.73 0.53
CA GLU A 337 15.83 -26.15 1.73
C GLU A 337 15.01 -25.91 2.99
N LYS A 338 14.97 -26.91 3.87
CA LYS A 338 14.28 -26.83 5.17
C LYS A 338 15.01 -25.89 6.10
N THR A 339 14.31 -24.89 6.62
CA THR A 339 14.87 -23.96 7.63
C THR A 339 14.70 -24.49 9.05
N GLU A 340 15.23 -23.75 10.03
CA GLU A 340 15.02 -24.00 11.46
C GLU A 340 13.62 -23.59 11.95
N TYR A 341 12.88 -22.83 11.16
CA TYR A 341 11.59 -22.26 11.56
C TYR A 341 10.47 -23.30 11.48
N SER A 342 9.82 -23.52 12.61
CA SER A 342 8.68 -24.40 12.71
C SER A 342 7.62 -23.85 13.66
N LYS A 343 6.36 -24.22 13.42
CA LYS A 343 5.22 -23.83 14.24
C LYS A 343 4.29 -24.99 14.44
N ALA A 344 3.94 -25.26 15.70
CA ALA A 344 2.88 -26.24 16.03
C ALA A 344 1.53 -25.53 16.09
N ILE A 345 0.51 -26.23 15.59
CA ILE A 345 -0.91 -25.89 15.70
C ILE A 345 -1.56 -26.95 16.56
N ASP A 346 -2.20 -26.55 17.65
CA ASP A 346 -2.95 -27.41 18.58
C ASP A 346 -4.40 -27.64 18.15
#